data_e154531f0d6de608a03db590282408e8
#
_entry.id   e154531f0d6de608a03db590282408e8
#
_cell.length_a   1.000
_cell.length_b   1.000
_cell.length_c   1.000
_cell.angle_alpha   90.00
_cell.angle_beta   90.00
_cell.angle_gamma   90.00
#
_symmetry.space_group_name_H-M   'P 1'
#
loop_
_entity.id
_entity.type
_entity.pdbx_description
1 polymer ?
#
loop_
_entity_poly.entity_id
_entity_poly.type
_entity_poly.pdbx_seq_one_letter_code
_entity_poly.pdbx_strand_id
1 'polypeptide(L)'
;SMLSPSLEDYLEEIYRFHTGLGFARVTDISHKLNVSMPSVTKAMRKLRSLDYITYQRYGHIGLTDKGIETGKFLVRRNHILQEFLVMLRAN
;
A
#
# COMPACT_ATOMS: atom_id res chain seq x y z
N SER A 1 3.46 -13.92 1.72
CA SER A 1 2.87 -13.15 0.63
C SER A 1 3.60 -13.43 -0.67
N MET A 2 2.85 -13.46 -1.75
CA MET A 2 3.38 -13.61 -3.11
C MET A 2 3.95 -12.30 -3.66
N LEU A 3 3.76 -11.20 -2.94
CA LEU A 3 4.25 -9.90 -3.36
C LEU A 3 5.70 -9.68 -2.95
N SER A 4 6.46 -8.93 -3.78
CA SER A 4 7.77 -8.45 -3.38
C SER A 4 7.64 -7.44 -2.23
N PRO A 5 8.71 -7.21 -1.43
CA PRO A 5 8.65 -6.23 -0.35
C PRO A 5 8.24 -4.83 -0.81
N SER A 6 8.71 -4.37 -1.98
CA SER A 6 8.33 -3.04 -2.48
C SER A 6 6.87 -2.97 -2.91
N LEU A 7 6.32 -4.03 -3.53
CA LEU A 7 4.90 -4.07 -3.87
C LEU A 7 4.03 -4.12 -2.62
N GLU A 8 4.48 -4.79 -1.57
CA GLU A 8 3.81 -4.75 -0.27
C GLU A 8 3.74 -3.33 0.28
N ASP A 9 4.84 -2.59 0.22
CA ASP A 9 4.87 -1.20 0.69
C ASP A 9 3.88 -0.32 -0.08
N TYR A 10 3.81 -0.47 -1.40
CA TYR A 10 2.84 0.24 -2.22
C TYR A 10 1.40 -0.10 -1.81
N LEU A 11 1.11 -1.38 -1.67
CA LEU A 11 -0.25 -1.83 -1.32
C LEU A 11 -0.64 -1.35 0.08
N GLU A 12 0.28 -1.39 1.03
CA GLU A 12 0.04 -0.91 2.39
C GLU A 12 -0.33 0.57 2.39
N GLU A 13 0.40 1.40 1.64
CA GLU A 13 0.10 2.84 1.57
C GLU A 13 -1.22 3.12 0.86
N ILE A 14 -1.53 2.39 -0.20
CA ILE A 14 -2.84 2.50 -0.85
C ILE A 14 -3.95 2.20 0.15
N TYR A 15 -3.79 1.14 0.94
CA TYR A 15 -4.76 0.76 1.96
C TYR A 15 -4.91 1.87 3.02
N ARG A 16 -3.81 2.47 3.48
CA ARG A 16 -3.84 3.56 4.47
C ARG A 16 -4.59 4.78 3.94
N PHE A 17 -4.32 5.20 2.69
CA PHE A 17 -5.03 6.31 2.07
C PHE A 17 -6.50 5.97 1.87
N HIS A 18 -6.81 4.74 1.46
CA HIS A 18 -8.19 4.29 1.26
C HIS A 18 -8.99 4.36 2.57
N THR A 19 -8.43 3.89 3.68
CA THR A 19 -9.13 3.92 4.98
C THR A 19 -9.21 5.32 5.56
N GLY A 20 -8.20 6.16 5.32
CA GLY A 20 -8.16 7.53 5.85
C GLY A 20 -8.99 8.52 5.06
N LEU A 21 -8.91 8.47 3.73
CA LEU A 21 -9.54 9.45 2.83
C LEU A 21 -10.63 8.86 1.93
N GLY A 22 -10.78 7.54 1.90
CA GLY A 22 -11.72 6.86 1.00
C GLY A 22 -11.14 6.53 -0.37
N PHE A 23 -9.96 7.04 -0.70
CA PHE A 23 -9.29 6.79 -1.99
C PHE A 23 -7.80 7.08 -1.88
N ALA A 24 -7.04 6.59 -2.84
CA ALA A 24 -5.63 6.90 -3.01
C ALA A 24 -5.40 7.46 -4.41
N ARG A 25 -4.37 8.29 -4.55
CA ARG A 25 -3.91 8.82 -5.84
C ARG A 25 -2.44 8.50 -6.03
N VAL A 26 -2.03 8.40 -7.31
CA VAL A 26 -0.62 8.14 -7.64
C VAL A 26 0.29 9.20 -7.03
N THR A 27 -0.13 10.47 -7.04
CA THR A 27 0.64 11.57 -6.44
C THR A 27 0.84 11.39 -4.93
N ASP A 28 -0.19 10.94 -4.22
CA ASP A 28 -0.11 10.73 -2.78
C ASP A 28 0.88 9.61 -2.43
N ILE A 29 0.84 8.53 -3.20
CA ILE A 29 1.75 7.40 -3.01
C ILE A 29 3.19 7.82 -3.32
N SER A 30 3.40 8.56 -4.40
CA SER A 30 4.72 9.09 -4.78
C SER A 30 5.33 9.91 -3.65
N HIS A 31 4.56 10.83 -3.09
CA HIS A 31 5.00 11.66 -1.96
C HIS A 31 5.29 10.84 -0.71
N LYS A 32 4.37 9.97 -0.35
CA LYS A 32 4.49 9.19 0.89
C LYS A 32 5.72 8.28 0.89
N LEU A 33 5.98 7.60 -0.22
CA LEU A 33 7.08 6.65 -0.34
C LEU A 33 8.36 7.29 -0.87
N ASN A 34 8.31 8.56 -1.24
CA ASN A 34 9.44 9.29 -1.81
C ASN A 34 10.02 8.56 -3.03
N VAL A 35 9.15 8.21 -3.96
CA VAL A 35 9.51 7.55 -5.22
C VAL A 35 8.95 8.35 -6.39
N SER A 36 9.49 8.13 -7.58
CA SER A 36 9.05 8.84 -8.78
C SER A 36 7.66 8.40 -9.22
N MET A 37 6.94 9.29 -9.92
CA MET A 37 5.64 8.97 -10.50
C MET A 37 5.70 7.77 -11.44
N PRO A 38 6.68 7.65 -12.34
CA PRO A 38 6.80 6.45 -13.19
C PRO A 38 6.97 5.16 -12.38
N SER A 39 7.70 5.21 -11.26
CA SER A 39 7.86 4.05 -10.39
C SER A 39 6.52 3.63 -9.78
N VAL A 40 5.73 4.59 -9.32
CA VAL A 40 4.39 4.32 -8.79
C VAL A 40 3.51 3.72 -9.88
N THR A 41 3.49 4.31 -11.06
CA THR A 41 2.66 3.84 -12.18
C THR A 41 3.01 2.41 -12.57
N LYS A 42 4.31 2.08 -12.59
CA LYS A 42 4.75 0.71 -12.86
C LYS A 42 4.25 -0.27 -11.79
N ALA A 43 4.37 0.12 -10.53
CA ALA A 43 3.88 -0.70 -9.41
C ALA A 43 2.37 -0.88 -9.47
N MET A 44 1.63 0.20 -9.82
CA MET A 44 0.17 0.13 -9.95
C MET A 44 -0.26 -0.84 -11.05
N ARG A 45 0.43 -0.83 -12.20
CA ARG A 45 0.15 -1.80 -13.26
C ARG A 45 0.32 -3.22 -12.77
N LYS A 46 1.38 -3.48 -12.00
CA LYS A 46 1.64 -4.82 -11.47
C LYS A 46 0.56 -5.23 -10.46
N LEU A 47 0.24 -4.35 -9.51
CA LEU A 47 -0.80 -4.63 -8.51
C LEU A 47 -2.17 -4.84 -9.16
N ARG A 48 -2.47 -4.09 -10.21
CA ARG A 48 -3.70 -4.27 -10.97
C ARG A 48 -3.72 -5.63 -11.67
N SER A 49 -2.61 -6.03 -12.28
CA SER A 49 -2.52 -7.34 -12.97
C SER A 49 -2.66 -8.51 -12.01
N LEU A 50 -2.30 -8.31 -10.74
CA LEU A 50 -2.45 -9.30 -9.68
C LEU A 50 -3.78 -9.20 -8.94
N ASP A 51 -4.68 -8.33 -9.40
CA ASP A 51 -6.04 -8.16 -8.89
C ASP A 51 -6.11 -7.62 -7.46
N TYR A 52 -5.17 -6.76 -7.07
CA TYR A 52 -5.21 -6.09 -5.78
C TYR A 52 -5.88 -4.72 -5.84
N ILE A 53 -5.79 -4.04 -6.99
CA ILE A 53 -6.31 -2.68 -7.14
C ILE A 53 -7.12 -2.55 -8.42
N THR A 54 -7.92 -1.48 -8.46
CA THR A 54 -8.64 -1.03 -9.65
C THR A 54 -8.32 0.43 -9.90
N TYR A 55 -8.42 0.87 -11.16
CA TYR A 55 -8.41 2.29 -11.49
C TYR A 55 -9.83 2.81 -11.54
N GLN A 56 -10.06 3.95 -10.93
CA GLN A 56 -11.35 4.60 -10.87
C GLN A 56 -11.27 5.98 -11.52
N ARG A 57 -12.41 6.68 -11.56
CA ARG A 57 -12.48 8.02 -12.13
C ARG A 57 -11.54 8.98 -11.37
N TYR A 58 -11.10 10.01 -12.07
CA TYR A 58 -10.28 11.10 -11.53
C TYR A 58 -8.91 10.64 -11.02
N GLY A 59 -8.37 9.54 -11.56
CA GLY A 59 -7.09 9.01 -11.15
C GLY A 59 -7.08 8.37 -9.78
N HIS A 60 -8.24 8.09 -9.21
CA HIS A 60 -8.34 7.42 -7.92
C HIS A 60 -8.00 5.94 -8.08
N ILE A 61 -7.26 5.42 -7.11
CA ILE A 61 -6.93 4.01 -7.02
C ILE A 61 -7.90 3.39 -6.03
N GLY A 62 -8.62 2.34 -6.47
CA GLY A 62 -9.48 1.57 -5.61
C GLY A 62 -8.82 0.25 -5.20
N LEU A 63 -9.41 -0.41 -4.22
CA LEU A 63 -8.97 -1.73 -3.77
C LEU A 63 -10.02 -2.77 -4.10
N THR A 64 -9.57 -3.93 -4.57
CA THR A 64 -10.41 -5.13 -4.65
C THR A 64 -10.58 -5.71 -3.25
N ASP A 65 -11.48 -6.69 -3.08
CA ASP A 65 -11.60 -7.40 -1.80
C ASP A 65 -10.28 -8.04 -1.40
N LYS A 66 -9.55 -8.61 -2.36
CA LYS A 66 -8.22 -9.17 -2.14
C LYS A 66 -7.24 -8.09 -1.67
N GLY A 67 -7.29 -6.91 -2.28
CA GLY A 67 -6.43 -5.78 -1.90
C GLY A 67 -6.73 -5.27 -0.49
N ILE A 68 -8.00 -5.20 -0.12
CA ILE A 68 -8.42 -4.79 1.22
C ILE A 68 -7.89 -5.78 2.26
N GLU A 69 -8.10 -7.06 2.02
CA GLU A 69 -7.69 -8.11 2.95
C GLU A 69 -6.19 -8.16 3.14
N THR A 70 -5.45 -8.10 2.03
CA THR A 70 -3.99 -8.10 2.07
C THR A 70 -3.45 -6.81 2.69
N GLY A 71 -4.01 -5.66 2.35
CA GLY A 71 -3.61 -4.38 2.93
C GLY A 71 -3.81 -4.35 4.45
N LYS A 72 -4.96 -4.84 4.91
CA LYS A 72 -5.24 -4.97 6.33
C LYS A 72 -4.20 -5.85 7.04
N PHE A 73 -3.87 -6.98 6.45
CA PHE A 73 -2.85 -7.89 6.98
C PHE A 73 -1.49 -7.21 7.07
N LEU A 74 -1.07 -6.49 6.02
CA LEU A 74 0.22 -5.82 5.97
C LEU A 74 0.34 -4.73 7.03
N VAL A 75 -0.68 -3.91 7.19
CA VAL A 75 -0.71 -2.86 8.21
C VAL A 75 -0.59 -3.48 9.60
N ARG A 76 -1.34 -4.53 9.87
CA ARG A 76 -1.31 -5.21 11.16
C ARG A 76 0.04 -5.85 11.44
N ARG A 77 0.60 -6.57 10.47
CA ARG A 77 1.92 -7.21 10.60
C ARG A 77 2.99 -6.17 10.90
N ASN A 78 3.01 -5.08 10.16
CA ASN A 78 4.04 -4.05 10.31
C ASN A 78 3.89 -3.27 11.61
N HIS A 79 2.66 -3.09 12.09
CA HIS A 79 2.41 -2.49 13.39
C HIS A 79 2.99 -3.37 14.52
N ILE A 80 2.74 -4.69 14.46
CA ILE A 80 3.26 -5.64 15.44
C ILE A 80 4.78 -5.66 15.44
N LEU A 81 5.41 -5.70 14.26
CA LEU A 81 6.86 -5.67 14.12
C LEU A 81 7.45 -4.37 14.67
N GLN A 82 6.79 -3.24 14.43
CA GLN A 82 7.24 -1.94 14.93
C GLN A 82 7.18 -1.89 16.45
N GLU A 83 6.11 -2.36 17.05
CA GLU A 83 6.01 -2.43 18.50
C GLU A 83 7.11 -3.32 19.11
N PHE A 84 7.37 -4.46 18.49
CA PHE A 84 8.41 -5.37 18.94
C PHE A 84 9.79 -4.69 18.91
N LEU A 85 10.11 -3.97 17.82
CA LEU A 85 11.37 -3.24 17.72
C LEU A 85 11.49 -2.14 18.76
N VAL A 86 10.40 -1.44 19.06
CA VAL A 86 10.38 -0.42 20.10
C VAL A 86 10.66 -1.06 21.46
N MET A 87 10.05 -2.18 21.76
CA MET A 87 10.30 -2.92 23.01
C MET A 87 11.77 -3.33 23.14
N LEU A 88 12.38 -3.81 22.08
CA LEU A 88 13.80 -4.18 22.09
C LEU A 88 14.71 -2.99 22.35
N ARG A 89 14.37 -1.80 21.85
CA ARG A 89 15.14 -0.58 22.07
C ARG A 89 14.98 0.00 23.47
N ALA A 90 13.89 -0.33 24.15
CA ALA A 90 13.60 0.20 25.48
C ALA A 90 14.45 -0.42 26.58
N ASN A 91 15.21 -1.47 26.27
CA ASN A 91 16.08 -2.14 27.23
C ASN A 91 17.51 -1.58 27.18
#